data_8455a1b158d00aa1c3e5931e8762d4b0
#
_entry.id   8455a1b158d00aa1c3e5931e8762d4b0
#
_cell.length_a   1.000
_cell.length_b   1.000
_cell.length_c   1.000
_cell.angle_alpha   90.00
_cell.angle_beta   90.00
_cell.angle_gamma   90.00
#
_symmetry.space_group_name_H-M   'P 1'
#
loop_
_entity.id
_entity.type
_entity.pdbx_description
1 polymer ?
#
loop_
_entity_poly.entity_id
_entity_poly.type
_entity_poly.pdbx_seq_one_letter_code
_entity_poly.pdbx_strand_id
1 'polypeptide(L)'
;YEAGAYYHAHHDGVDMTGAVGKLWAANGGQRLVTLLIYINDVPRGGKTLFNELNLYSKPQKGSALLFFPGFGNGEMDRRVLHEADTVIDEKWVIQIWIRQSRWRVEKEAISSVSAPSKDVMYY
;
A
#
# COMPACT_ATOMS: atom_id res chain seq x y z
N TYR A 1 11.56 -3.59 -4.76
CA TYR A 1 11.24 -4.18 -6.06
C TYR A 1 12.52 -4.40 -6.84
N GLU A 2 12.80 -5.64 -7.19
CA GLU A 2 13.89 -6.01 -8.09
C GLU A 2 13.45 -5.81 -9.55
N ALA A 3 14.40 -5.77 -10.48
CA ALA A 3 14.11 -5.67 -11.92
C ALA A 3 13.14 -6.78 -12.37
N GLY A 4 12.12 -6.43 -13.11
CA GLY A 4 11.03 -7.31 -13.55
C GLY A 4 9.86 -7.42 -12.55
N ALA A 5 10.00 -6.94 -11.32
CA ALA A 5 8.91 -6.93 -10.36
C ALA A 5 7.85 -5.88 -10.72
N TYR A 6 6.60 -6.18 -10.37
CA TYR A 6 5.45 -5.29 -10.50
C TYR A 6 4.45 -5.59 -9.39
N TYR A 7 3.44 -4.77 -9.24
CA TYR A 7 2.35 -5.06 -8.32
C TYR A 7 1.01 -4.80 -9.01
N HIS A 8 0.15 -5.81 -9.02
CA HIS A 8 -1.15 -5.75 -9.68
C HIS A 8 -2.03 -4.60 -9.16
N ALA A 9 -2.99 -4.18 -9.98
CA ALA A 9 -3.98 -3.19 -9.60
C ALA A 9 -4.74 -3.63 -8.34
N HIS A 10 -4.73 -2.77 -7.32
CA HIS A 10 -5.33 -3.03 -6.02
C HIS A 10 -5.80 -1.74 -5.35
N HIS A 11 -6.62 -1.90 -4.32
CA HIS A 11 -6.98 -0.84 -3.39
C HIS A 11 -6.25 -1.02 -2.07
N ASP A 12 -5.72 0.06 -1.53
CA ASP A 12 -5.22 0.07 -0.15
C ASP A 12 -6.35 0.11 0.89
N GLY A 13 -7.50 0.63 0.49
CA GLY A 13 -8.72 0.56 1.28
C GLY A 13 -9.40 -0.81 1.17
N VAL A 14 -10.27 -1.13 2.12
CA VAL A 14 -11.04 -2.37 2.14
C VAL A 14 -12.54 -2.08 2.20
N ASP A 15 -13.35 -2.94 1.61
CA ASP A 15 -14.79 -2.91 1.79
C ASP A 15 -15.13 -3.29 3.24
N MET A 16 -15.56 -2.31 4.04
CA MET A 16 -15.84 -2.48 5.46
C MET A 16 -17.10 -3.32 5.74
N THR A 17 -17.91 -3.61 4.74
CA THR A 17 -19.13 -4.43 4.90
C THR A 17 -18.84 -5.94 4.91
N GLY A 18 -17.76 -6.35 4.29
CA GLY A 18 -17.31 -7.74 4.20
C GLY A 18 -16.66 -8.28 5.48
N ALA A 19 -16.32 -9.57 5.47
CA ALA A 19 -15.65 -10.23 6.61
C ALA A 19 -14.30 -9.59 6.95
N VAL A 20 -13.48 -9.28 5.93
CA VAL A 20 -12.19 -8.59 6.11
C VAL A 20 -12.39 -7.20 6.67
N GLY A 21 -13.40 -6.46 6.19
CA GLY A 21 -13.73 -5.13 6.70
C GLY A 21 -14.11 -5.15 8.18
N LYS A 22 -14.84 -6.15 8.63
CA LYS A 22 -15.19 -6.33 10.05
C LYS A 22 -13.95 -6.57 10.92
N LEU A 23 -12.98 -7.35 10.44
CA LEU A 23 -11.69 -7.54 11.12
C LEU A 23 -10.90 -6.23 11.19
N TRP A 24 -10.91 -5.44 10.12
CA TRP A 24 -10.26 -4.13 10.11
C TRP A 24 -10.95 -3.13 11.05
N ALA A 25 -12.29 -3.12 11.07
CA ALA A 25 -13.04 -2.28 11.99
C ALA A 25 -12.68 -2.57 13.46
N ALA A 26 -12.47 -3.83 13.81
CA ALA A 26 -12.01 -4.24 15.14
C ALA A 26 -10.56 -3.86 15.43
N ASN A 27 -9.73 -3.67 14.38
CA ASN A 27 -8.30 -3.41 14.51
C ASN A 27 -7.85 -2.20 13.68
N GLY A 28 -8.10 -1.01 14.17
CA GLY A 28 -7.62 0.25 13.58
C GLY A 28 -8.51 0.85 12.50
N GLY A 29 -9.49 0.14 11.97
CA GLY A 29 -10.42 0.66 10.96
C GLY A 29 -9.80 0.79 9.57
N GLN A 30 -10.42 1.61 8.72
CA GLN A 30 -9.99 1.86 7.35
C GLN A 30 -8.63 2.53 7.29
N ARG A 31 -7.87 2.27 6.23
CA ARG A 31 -6.71 3.08 5.86
C ARG A 31 -7.20 4.40 5.27
N LEU A 32 -6.83 5.51 5.91
CA LEU A 32 -7.21 6.85 5.46
C LEU A 32 -6.15 7.52 4.62
N VAL A 33 -4.89 7.18 4.85
CA VAL A 33 -3.75 7.75 4.10
C VAL A 33 -2.77 6.65 3.76
N THR A 34 -2.28 6.67 2.53
CA THR A 34 -1.08 5.96 2.09
C THR A 34 -0.02 6.99 1.72
N LEU A 35 1.17 6.80 2.25
CA LEU A 35 2.35 7.58 1.93
C LEU A 35 3.42 6.64 1.40
N LEU A 36 3.86 6.85 0.16
CA LEU A 36 5.00 6.16 -0.47
C LEU A 36 6.17 7.12 -0.55
N ILE A 37 7.27 6.80 0.13
CA ILE A 37 8.50 7.59 0.09
C ILE A 37 9.51 6.86 -0.78
N TYR A 38 9.99 7.50 -1.84
CA TYR A 38 10.95 6.92 -2.76
C TYR A 38 12.38 7.13 -2.23
N ILE A 39 13.12 6.03 -2.04
CA ILE A 39 14.45 6.02 -1.43
C ILE A 39 15.55 6.20 -2.47
N ASN A 40 15.30 5.80 -3.71
CA ASN A 40 16.23 5.97 -4.83
C ASN A 40 15.53 6.51 -6.07
N ASP A 41 16.32 7.00 -7.01
CA ASP A 41 15.86 7.30 -8.35
C ASP A 41 15.64 5.98 -9.13
N VAL A 42 14.57 5.94 -9.91
CA VAL A 42 14.28 4.81 -10.80
C VAL A 42 14.15 5.36 -12.22
N PRO A 43 15.24 5.35 -13.00
CA PRO A 43 15.24 5.94 -14.34
C PRO A 43 14.25 5.29 -15.30
N ARG A 44 14.03 3.95 -15.18
CA ARG A 44 13.18 3.18 -16.07
C ARG A 44 12.18 2.33 -15.31
N GLY A 45 10.91 2.41 -15.73
CA GLY A 45 9.81 1.64 -15.12
C GLY A 45 9.42 2.12 -13.71
N GLY A 46 8.71 1.27 -13.00
CA GLY A 46 8.40 1.43 -11.57
C GLY A 46 7.47 2.57 -11.21
N LYS A 47 6.73 3.13 -12.17
CA LYS A 47 5.71 4.16 -11.89
C LYS A 47 4.62 3.58 -10.99
N THR A 48 3.98 4.43 -10.21
CA THR A 48 2.70 4.13 -9.58
C THR A 48 1.60 4.73 -10.45
N LEU A 49 0.72 3.88 -10.98
CA LEU A 49 -0.33 4.25 -11.93
C LEU A 49 -1.68 4.26 -11.21
N PHE A 50 -2.47 5.30 -11.42
CA PHE A 50 -3.87 5.42 -10.99
C PHE A 50 -4.76 5.42 -12.23
N ASN A 51 -5.17 4.23 -12.68
CA ASN A 51 -5.83 4.06 -13.97
C ASN A 51 -7.18 4.80 -14.04
N GLU A 52 -7.98 4.77 -12.98
CA GLU A 52 -9.27 5.47 -12.91
C GLU A 52 -9.13 7.00 -12.97
N LEU A 53 -8.02 7.54 -12.53
CA LEU A 53 -7.75 8.97 -12.50
C LEU A 53 -6.91 9.43 -13.70
N ASN A 54 -6.39 8.50 -14.50
CA ASN A 54 -5.43 8.77 -15.58
C ASN A 54 -4.20 9.58 -15.07
N LEU A 55 -3.70 9.22 -13.90
CA LEU A 55 -2.55 9.84 -13.25
C LEU A 55 -1.46 8.82 -13.00
N TYR A 56 -0.24 9.30 -12.91
CA TYR A 56 0.89 8.48 -12.46
C TYR A 56 1.91 9.29 -11.68
N SER A 57 2.65 8.59 -10.81
CA SER A 57 3.83 9.11 -10.11
C SER A 57 5.07 8.38 -10.58
N LYS A 58 6.14 9.13 -10.88
CA LYS A 58 7.47 8.57 -11.13
C LYS A 58 8.27 8.53 -9.83
N PRO A 59 8.95 7.42 -9.52
CA PRO A 59 9.89 7.38 -8.41
C PRO A 59 11.02 8.38 -8.62
N GLN A 60 11.20 9.25 -7.64
CA GLN A 60 12.31 10.19 -7.57
C GLN A 60 12.81 10.21 -6.13
N LYS A 61 14.10 9.99 -5.93
CA LYS A 61 14.71 9.97 -4.60
C LYS A 61 14.34 11.21 -3.78
N GLY A 62 13.87 10.99 -2.55
CA GLY A 62 13.49 12.05 -1.63
C GLY A 62 12.10 12.64 -1.88
N SER A 63 11.40 12.23 -2.94
CA SER A 63 9.99 12.57 -3.13
C SER A 63 9.06 11.57 -2.43
N ALA A 64 7.82 11.99 -2.23
CA ALA A 64 6.77 11.13 -1.69
C ALA A 64 5.47 11.31 -2.46
N LEU A 65 4.74 10.20 -2.61
CA LEU A 65 3.37 10.16 -3.12
C LEU A 65 2.42 9.94 -1.95
N LEU A 66 1.47 10.84 -1.77
CA LEU A 66 0.44 10.73 -0.76
C LEU A 66 -0.94 10.67 -1.43
N PHE A 67 -1.76 9.69 -1.00
CA PHE A 67 -3.15 9.57 -1.45
C PHE A 67 -4.05 9.01 -0.35
N PHE A 68 -5.37 9.09 -0.57
CA PHE A 68 -6.38 8.80 0.43
C PHE A 68 -7.23 7.60 0.00
N PRO A 69 -6.91 6.36 0.45
CA PRO A 69 -7.63 5.15 0.05
C PRO A 69 -9.01 4.99 0.69
N GLY A 70 -9.35 5.82 1.68
CA GLY A 70 -10.64 5.80 2.35
C GLY A 70 -11.07 7.15 2.88
N PHE A 71 -12.37 7.30 3.06
CA PHE A 71 -13.01 8.46 3.65
C PHE A 71 -13.10 8.35 5.18
N GLY A 72 -13.28 9.49 5.86
CA GLY A 72 -13.41 9.54 7.31
C GLY A 72 -14.60 8.73 7.86
N ASN A 73 -15.62 8.48 7.05
CA ASN A 73 -16.76 7.61 7.37
C ASN A 73 -16.45 6.11 7.27
N GLY A 74 -15.24 5.73 6.81
CA GLY A 74 -14.80 4.35 6.65
C GLY A 74 -15.02 3.76 5.27
N GLU A 75 -15.69 4.45 4.36
CA GLU A 75 -15.87 3.99 2.99
C GLU A 75 -14.54 4.02 2.21
N MET A 76 -14.36 3.03 1.33
CA MET A 76 -13.21 2.97 0.44
C MET A 76 -13.37 3.94 -0.73
N ASP A 77 -12.34 4.70 -1.06
CA ASP A 77 -12.31 5.47 -2.30
C ASP A 77 -11.86 4.60 -3.47
N ARG A 78 -12.81 4.21 -4.31
CA ARG A 78 -12.55 3.33 -5.46
C ARG A 78 -11.76 4.01 -6.58
N ARG A 79 -11.72 5.34 -6.61
CA ARG A 79 -11.01 6.12 -7.64
C ARG A 79 -9.50 5.96 -7.56
N VAL A 80 -8.97 5.62 -6.38
CA VAL A 80 -7.54 5.43 -6.14
C VAL A 80 -7.10 3.97 -6.30
N LEU A 81 -7.79 3.19 -7.15
CA LEU A 81 -7.26 1.93 -7.66
C LEU A 81 -5.90 2.20 -8.31
N HIS A 82 -4.88 1.50 -7.90
CA HIS A 82 -3.52 1.76 -8.37
C HIS A 82 -2.70 0.48 -8.52
N GLU A 83 -1.64 0.58 -9.32
CA GLU A 83 -0.69 -0.50 -9.55
C GLU A 83 0.75 0.03 -9.58
N ALA A 84 1.71 -0.83 -9.35
CA ALA A 84 3.10 -0.54 -9.62
C ALA A 84 3.47 -1.14 -10.99
N ASP A 85 3.80 -0.26 -11.95
CA ASP A 85 4.32 -0.64 -13.26
C ASP A 85 5.62 -1.47 -13.12
N THR A 86 5.90 -2.29 -14.12
CA THR A 86 7.10 -3.13 -14.12
C THR A 86 8.35 -2.31 -13.89
N VAL A 87 9.10 -2.71 -12.89
CA VAL A 87 10.39 -2.10 -12.53
C VAL A 87 11.46 -2.62 -13.51
N ILE A 88 12.16 -1.69 -14.16
CA ILE A 88 13.32 -2.03 -14.99
C ILE A 88 14.60 -1.82 -14.20
N ASP A 89 14.71 -0.67 -13.52
CA ASP A 89 15.80 -0.38 -12.59
C ASP A 89 15.28 -0.54 -11.16
N GLU A 90 16.07 -1.12 -10.26
CA GLU A 90 15.68 -1.44 -8.89
C GLU A 90 14.99 -0.26 -8.17
N LYS A 91 13.89 -0.54 -7.45
CA LYS A 91 13.07 0.46 -6.77
C LYS A 91 12.95 0.17 -5.28
N TRP A 92 13.32 1.16 -4.48
CA TRP A 92 13.14 1.13 -3.03
C TRP A 92 12.12 2.16 -2.57
N VAL A 93 11.12 1.71 -1.82
CA VAL A 93 10.08 2.56 -1.25
C VAL A 93 9.85 2.21 0.22
N ILE A 94 9.52 3.23 1.02
CA ILE A 94 8.90 3.06 2.33
C ILE A 94 7.43 3.34 2.16
N GLN A 95 6.58 2.39 2.58
CA GLN A 95 5.13 2.55 2.56
C GLN A 95 4.60 2.70 3.99
N ILE A 96 3.82 3.76 4.21
CA ILE A 96 3.22 4.06 5.52
C ILE A 96 1.71 4.15 5.32
N TRP A 97 0.95 3.44 6.18
CA TRP A 97 -0.50 3.53 6.23
C TRP A 97 -0.95 4.19 7.53
N ILE A 98 -1.80 5.21 7.41
CA ILE A 98 -2.47 5.83 8.55
C ILE A 98 -3.91 5.33 8.55
N ARG A 99 -4.34 4.78 9.70
CA ARG A 99 -5.68 4.23 9.90
C ARG A 99 -6.57 5.18 10.70
N GLN A 100 -7.86 4.92 10.71
CA GLN A 100 -8.86 5.69 11.47
C GLN A 100 -8.57 5.72 12.97
N SER A 101 -8.02 4.64 13.51
CA SER A 101 -7.66 4.55 14.92
C SER A 101 -6.37 3.73 15.12
N ARG A 102 -5.93 3.64 16.37
CA ARG A 102 -4.70 2.91 16.70
C ARG A 102 -4.81 1.44 16.31
N TRP A 103 -3.84 0.98 15.52
CA TRP A 103 -3.65 -0.45 15.27
C TRP A 103 -3.28 -1.18 16.56
N ARG A 104 -4.01 -2.22 16.90
CA ARG A 104 -3.72 -3.07 18.07
C ARG A 104 -2.95 -4.29 17.57
N VAL A 105 -1.68 -4.37 17.92
CA VAL A 105 -0.89 -5.58 17.70
C VAL A 105 -1.18 -6.51 18.88
N GLU A 106 -1.83 -7.63 18.64
CA GLU A 106 -1.96 -8.68 19.66
C GLU A 106 -0.57 -9.27 19.92
N LYS A 107 -0.11 -9.18 21.16
CA LYS A 107 1.25 -9.64 21.55
C LYS A 107 1.47 -11.12 21.27
N GLU A 108 0.42 -11.91 21.19
CA GLU A 108 0.48 -13.36 20.93
C GLU A 108 0.81 -13.69 19.46
N ALA A 109 0.49 -12.82 18.52
CA ALA A 109 0.81 -13.04 17.10
C ALA A 109 2.32 -12.92 16.80
N ILE A 110 3.07 -12.20 17.63
CA ILE A 110 4.52 -11.97 17.41
C ILE A 110 5.34 -13.20 17.78
N SER A 111 4.89 -14.02 18.74
CA SER A 111 5.63 -15.19 19.21
C SER A 111 5.54 -16.40 18.26
N SER A 112 4.64 -16.40 17.29
CA SER A 112 4.42 -17.51 16.34
C SER A 112 4.94 -17.23 14.93
N VAL A 113 5.46 -16.04 14.65
CA VAL A 113 6.02 -15.71 13.35
C VAL A 113 7.49 -16.15 13.33
N SER A 114 7.74 -17.38 12.88
CA SER A 114 9.04 -17.74 12.34
C SER A 114 9.36 -16.78 11.19
N ALA A 115 10.64 -16.40 11.07
CA ALA A 115 11.10 -15.49 10.00
C ALA A 115 10.46 -15.85 8.66
N PRO A 116 9.89 -14.87 7.92
CA PRO A 116 9.20 -15.15 6.67
C PRO A 116 10.16 -15.83 5.69
N SER A 117 9.69 -16.89 5.04
CA SER A 117 10.36 -17.43 3.88
C SER A 117 10.45 -16.35 2.80
N LYS A 118 11.49 -16.39 1.96
CA LYS A 118 11.75 -15.38 0.93
C LYS A 118 10.62 -15.17 -0.09
N ASP A 119 9.53 -15.95 0.02
CA ASP A 119 8.39 -15.95 -0.90
C ASP A 119 7.16 -15.19 -0.38
N VAL A 120 7.27 -14.46 0.73
CA VAL A 120 6.14 -13.71 1.27
C VAL A 120 6.06 -12.33 0.61
N MET A 121 5.16 -12.22 -0.37
CA MET A 121 4.67 -10.92 -0.80
C MET A 121 3.85 -10.31 0.34
N TYR A 122 4.27 -9.15 0.81
CA TYR A 122 3.54 -8.41 1.84
C TYR A 122 2.28 -7.81 1.22
N TYR A 123 1.13 -8.19 1.76
CA TYR A 123 -0.19 -7.60 1.49
C TYR A 123 -0.38 -6.32 2.30
#